data_7b329a6651243bf98e4ad58c2b317555
#
_entry.id   7b329a6651243bf98e4ad58c2b317555
#
_cell.length_a   1.000
_cell.length_b   1.000
_cell.length_c   1.000
_cell.angle_alpha   90.00
_cell.angle_beta   90.00
_cell.angle_gamma   90.00
#
_symmetry.space_group_name_H-M   'P 1'
#
loop_
_entity.id
_entity.type
_entity.pdbx_description
1 polymer ?
#
loop_
_entity_poly.entity_id
_entity_poly.type
_entity_poly.pdbx_seq_one_letter_code
_entity_poly.pdbx_strand_id
1 'polypeptide(L)'
;MKESRLEEAITKLLEEKPFDTNQKDKEALYSSLMPAIHQHHLSECEAYCNIWHHLGHAEGSQKTDIQNFWNFAPLPVGLFKKYLLSSIPQDEIYKVLASSGTTGNSPSRVPLNRQTAEFQQKALTKIMASFLGAQSMPLLIIASEQILKYHSQYSAR
;
A
#
# COMPACT_ATOMS: atom_id res chain seq x y z
N MET A 1 -0.84 18.77 8.49
CA MET A 1 -1.98 18.57 9.42
C MET A 1 -2.92 17.41 9.04
N LYS A 2 -3.18 17.10 7.74
CA LYS A 2 -3.97 15.93 7.32
C LYS A 2 -3.17 14.62 7.38
N GLU A 3 -1.90 14.67 7.08
CA GLU A 3 -0.98 13.53 7.07
C GLU A 3 -0.80 12.93 8.47
N SER A 4 -0.61 13.77 9.49
CA SER A 4 -0.53 13.36 10.90
C SER A 4 -1.75 12.55 11.36
N ARG A 5 -2.97 12.90 10.92
CA ARG A 5 -4.19 12.18 11.29
C ARG A 5 -4.28 10.79 10.65
N LEU A 6 -3.80 10.65 9.41
CA LEU A 6 -3.75 9.37 8.72
C LEU A 6 -2.72 8.44 9.38
N GLU A 7 -1.56 8.97 9.72
CA GLU A 7 -0.50 8.25 10.42
C GLU A 7 -0.94 7.76 11.80
N GLU A 8 -1.60 8.62 12.57
CA GLU A 8 -2.18 8.24 13.88
C GLU A 8 -3.21 7.11 13.74
N ALA A 9 -4.08 7.18 12.73
CA ALA A 9 -5.08 6.14 12.49
C ALA A 9 -4.45 4.81 12.06
N ILE A 10 -3.42 4.83 11.20
CA ILE A 10 -2.67 3.64 10.82
C ILE A 10 -1.92 3.06 12.04
N THR A 11 -1.30 3.92 12.84
CA THR A 11 -0.58 3.49 14.05
C THR A 11 -1.54 2.80 15.03
N LYS A 12 -2.71 3.39 15.26
CA LYS A 12 -3.75 2.80 16.11
C LYS A 12 -4.22 1.45 15.56
N LEU A 13 -4.46 1.35 14.25
CA LEU A 13 -4.83 0.09 13.61
C LEU A 13 -3.75 -0.98 13.79
N LEU A 14 -2.48 -0.58 13.71
CA LEU A 14 -1.35 -1.48 13.93
C LEU A 14 -1.19 -1.91 15.41
N GLU A 15 -1.83 -1.27 16.36
CA GLU A 15 -1.87 -1.70 17.76
C GLU A 15 -2.90 -2.79 18.02
N GLU A 16 -3.96 -2.87 17.21
CA GLU A 16 -4.99 -3.89 17.32
C GLU A 16 -4.47 -5.29 16.98
N LYS A 17 -5.15 -6.32 17.49
CA LYS A 17 -4.83 -7.70 17.11
C LYS A 17 -5.28 -7.97 15.67
N PRO A 18 -4.44 -8.60 14.85
CA PRO A 18 -4.84 -9.01 13.52
C PRO A 18 -6.09 -9.89 13.56
N PHE A 19 -7.04 -9.64 12.66
CA PHE A 19 -8.28 -10.40 12.48
C PHE A 19 -9.35 -10.29 13.58
N ASP A 20 -9.11 -9.55 14.66
CA ASP A 20 -10.11 -9.38 15.73
C ASP A 20 -11.23 -8.38 15.36
N THR A 21 -10.96 -7.47 14.44
CA THR A 21 -11.93 -6.45 14.05
C THR A 21 -13.04 -7.06 13.18
N ASN A 22 -14.30 -6.87 13.59
CA ASN A 22 -15.44 -7.34 12.80
C ASN A 22 -15.61 -6.55 11.51
N GLN A 23 -16.42 -7.07 10.58
CA GLN A 23 -16.60 -6.49 9.25
C GLN A 23 -17.16 -5.07 9.29
N LYS A 24 -18.12 -4.79 10.16
CA LYS A 24 -18.76 -3.47 10.29
C LYS A 24 -17.76 -2.40 10.72
N ASP A 25 -16.91 -2.72 11.69
CA ASP A 25 -15.90 -1.79 12.20
C ASP A 25 -14.79 -1.56 11.15
N LYS A 26 -14.42 -2.60 10.38
CA LYS A 26 -13.51 -2.45 9.22
C LYS A 26 -14.08 -1.51 8.16
N GLU A 27 -15.33 -1.68 7.79
CA GLU A 27 -16.01 -0.83 6.80
C GLU A 27 -16.08 0.63 7.28
N ALA A 28 -16.40 0.86 8.56
CA ALA A 28 -16.40 2.20 9.15
C ALA A 28 -14.99 2.82 9.10
N LEU A 29 -13.96 2.06 9.47
CA LEU A 29 -12.57 2.51 9.42
C LEU A 29 -12.14 2.85 8.00
N TYR A 30 -12.34 1.96 7.03
CA TYR A 30 -11.99 2.22 5.63
C TYR A 30 -12.75 3.41 5.07
N SER A 31 -14.04 3.54 5.35
CA SER A 31 -14.84 4.69 4.91
C SER A 31 -14.33 6.02 5.49
N SER A 32 -13.72 5.99 6.67
CA SER A 32 -13.14 7.18 7.30
C SER A 32 -11.76 7.55 6.72
N LEU A 33 -10.95 6.57 6.29
CA LEU A 33 -9.58 6.77 5.85
C LEU A 33 -9.44 6.94 4.34
N MET A 34 -10.22 6.19 3.56
CA MET A 34 -10.10 6.18 2.09
C MET A 34 -10.25 7.54 1.42
N PRO A 35 -11.15 8.45 1.85
CA PRO A 35 -11.22 9.78 1.27
C PRO A 35 -9.93 10.58 1.44
N ALA A 36 -9.25 10.46 2.58
CA ALA A 36 -7.99 11.15 2.83
C ALA A 36 -6.84 10.57 1.98
N ILE A 37 -6.78 9.25 1.86
CA ILE A 37 -5.80 8.54 1.02
C ILE A 37 -6.02 8.91 -0.47
N HIS A 38 -7.27 8.87 -0.92
CA HIS A 38 -7.63 9.25 -2.29
C HIS A 38 -7.21 10.69 -2.60
N GLN A 39 -7.55 11.64 -1.72
CA GLN A 39 -7.18 13.04 -1.90
C GLN A 39 -5.67 13.25 -1.94
N HIS A 40 -4.91 12.53 -1.11
CA HIS A 40 -3.45 12.54 -1.14
C HIS A 40 -2.93 12.06 -2.51
N HIS A 41 -3.43 10.94 -3.02
CA HIS A 41 -3.00 10.43 -4.32
C HIS A 41 -3.43 11.32 -5.49
N LEU A 42 -4.56 12.00 -5.41
CA LEU A 42 -4.98 12.97 -6.43
C LEU A 42 -4.05 14.19 -6.49
N SER A 43 -3.56 14.66 -5.32
CA SER A 43 -2.67 15.83 -5.27
C SER A 43 -1.22 15.49 -5.62
N GLU A 44 -0.74 14.31 -5.23
CA GLU A 44 0.69 13.97 -5.29
C GLU A 44 1.06 13.04 -6.45
N CYS A 45 0.08 12.46 -7.16
CA CYS A 45 0.33 11.55 -8.27
C CYS A 45 -0.43 11.98 -9.53
N GLU A 46 0.23 12.70 -10.42
CA GLU A 46 -0.35 13.17 -11.69
C GLU A 46 -0.96 12.02 -12.52
N ALA A 47 -0.30 10.88 -12.60
CA ALA A 47 -0.80 9.72 -13.33
C ALA A 47 -2.10 9.17 -12.71
N TYR A 48 -2.20 9.16 -11.38
CA TYR A 48 -3.44 8.77 -10.69
C TYR A 48 -4.55 9.77 -10.95
N CYS A 49 -4.25 11.06 -10.86
CA CYS A 49 -5.18 12.15 -11.16
C CYS A 49 -5.73 12.02 -12.59
N ASN A 50 -4.87 11.83 -13.59
CA ASN A 50 -5.26 11.64 -14.98
C ASN A 50 -6.16 10.41 -15.19
N ILE A 51 -5.85 9.28 -14.55
CA ILE A 51 -6.69 8.08 -14.60
C ILE A 51 -8.08 8.38 -14.01
N TRP A 52 -8.12 9.06 -12.87
CA TRP A 52 -9.38 9.42 -12.21
C TRP A 52 -10.28 10.28 -13.09
N HIS A 53 -9.71 11.29 -13.74
CA HIS A 53 -10.43 12.15 -14.70
C HIS A 53 -10.96 11.36 -15.92
N HIS A 54 -10.16 10.43 -16.46
CA HIS A 54 -10.58 9.57 -17.57
C HIS A 54 -11.72 8.60 -17.22
N LEU A 55 -11.87 8.26 -15.93
CA LEU A 55 -12.99 7.47 -15.45
C LEU A 55 -14.31 8.27 -15.33
N GLY A 56 -14.32 9.53 -15.76
CA GLY A 56 -15.53 10.38 -15.82
C GLY A 56 -15.78 11.20 -14.55
N HIS A 57 -14.81 11.29 -13.66
CA HIS A 57 -14.88 12.15 -12.48
C HIS A 57 -14.37 13.55 -12.84
N ALA A 58 -15.26 14.54 -12.90
CA ALA A 58 -14.92 15.90 -13.31
C ALA A 58 -13.92 16.57 -12.35
N GLU A 59 -13.09 17.47 -12.91
CA GLU A 59 -12.23 18.36 -12.12
C GLU A 59 -13.09 19.14 -11.12
N GLY A 60 -12.72 19.11 -9.85
CA GLY A 60 -13.44 19.82 -8.79
C GLY A 60 -14.58 19.04 -8.16
N SER A 61 -14.90 17.82 -8.55
CA SER A 61 -15.78 16.94 -7.77
C SER A 61 -15.05 16.47 -6.49
N GLN A 62 -14.65 17.45 -5.67
CA GLN A 62 -14.11 17.23 -4.30
C GLN A 62 -15.16 16.64 -3.35
N LYS A 63 -16.41 16.61 -3.78
CA LYS A 63 -17.47 15.87 -3.15
C LYS A 63 -17.69 14.57 -3.92
N THR A 64 -16.67 13.73 -3.96
CA THR A 64 -16.99 12.32 -3.99
C THR A 64 -17.71 12.09 -2.68
N ASP A 65 -19.01 11.95 -2.78
CA ASP A 65 -19.89 11.45 -1.73
C ASP A 65 -19.52 9.96 -1.53
N ILE A 66 -18.23 9.73 -1.23
CA ILE A 66 -17.68 8.41 -0.96
C ILE A 66 -18.02 8.12 0.49
N GLN A 67 -19.33 8.01 0.72
CA GLN A 67 -19.87 7.56 2.01
C GLN A 67 -19.60 6.06 2.20
N ASN A 68 -19.12 5.39 1.15
CA ASN A 68 -18.89 3.96 1.19
C ASN A 68 -17.59 3.60 0.48
N PHE A 69 -16.74 2.81 1.14
CA PHE A 69 -15.51 2.24 0.58
C PHE A 69 -15.71 1.57 -0.79
N TRP A 70 -16.85 0.94 -1.03
CA TRP A 70 -17.17 0.24 -2.27
C TRP A 70 -17.37 1.16 -3.48
N ASN A 71 -17.52 2.46 -3.28
CA ASN A 71 -17.70 3.43 -4.36
C ASN A 71 -16.37 3.86 -5.03
N PHE A 72 -15.23 3.42 -4.50
CA PHE A 72 -13.94 3.64 -5.17
C PHE A 72 -13.79 2.74 -6.38
N ALA A 73 -13.49 3.33 -7.53
CA ALA A 73 -13.16 2.57 -8.72
C ALA A 73 -11.81 1.84 -8.52
N PRO A 74 -11.76 0.50 -8.68
CA PRO A 74 -10.52 -0.24 -8.53
C PRO A 74 -9.55 0.09 -9.67
N LEU A 75 -8.28 0.31 -9.35
CA LEU A 75 -7.22 0.44 -10.34
C LEU A 75 -6.80 -0.93 -10.87
N PRO A 76 -6.78 -1.15 -12.19
CA PRO A 76 -6.25 -2.38 -12.75
C PRO A 76 -4.77 -2.57 -12.40
N VAL A 77 -4.40 -3.74 -11.89
CA VAL A 77 -3.01 -4.08 -11.52
C VAL A 77 -2.03 -3.90 -12.68
N GLY A 78 -2.51 -4.04 -13.92
CA GLY A 78 -1.71 -3.82 -15.13
C GLY A 78 -1.12 -2.41 -15.24
N LEU A 79 -1.71 -1.41 -14.60
CA LEU A 79 -1.19 -0.04 -14.58
C LEU A 79 0.16 0.04 -13.85
N PHE A 80 0.31 -0.68 -12.72
CA PHE A 80 1.57 -0.74 -11.97
C PHE A 80 2.71 -1.47 -12.70
N LYS A 81 2.40 -2.17 -13.80
CA LYS A 81 3.41 -2.77 -14.68
C LYS A 81 3.91 -1.78 -15.73
N LYS A 82 3.04 -0.90 -16.20
CA LYS A 82 3.31 0.06 -17.28
C LYS A 82 3.81 1.40 -16.77
N TYR A 83 3.29 1.84 -15.63
CA TYR A 83 3.56 3.15 -15.05
C TYR A 83 4.14 3.03 -13.64
N LEU A 84 5.02 3.94 -13.29
CA LEU A 84 5.45 4.11 -11.90
C LEU A 84 4.43 5.05 -11.23
N LEU A 85 3.38 4.46 -10.64
CA LEU A 85 2.39 5.21 -9.87
C LEU A 85 2.99 5.49 -8.49
N SER A 86 3.39 6.74 -8.24
CA SER A 86 4.02 7.18 -7.00
C SER A 86 3.45 8.51 -6.57
N SER A 87 3.10 8.61 -5.30
CA SER A 87 2.69 9.86 -4.62
C SER A 87 3.79 10.37 -3.68
N ILE A 88 4.99 9.81 -3.80
CA ILE A 88 6.16 10.25 -3.05
C ILE A 88 7.22 10.78 -4.02
N PRO A 89 7.97 11.84 -3.65
CA PRO A 89 9.10 12.34 -4.42
C PRO A 89 10.14 11.24 -4.67
N GLN A 90 10.86 11.36 -5.78
CA GLN A 90 11.81 10.32 -6.18
C GLN A 90 12.97 10.16 -5.18
N ASP A 91 13.38 11.24 -4.56
CA ASP A 91 14.43 11.28 -3.52
C ASP A 91 13.99 10.71 -2.17
N GLU A 92 12.68 10.59 -1.93
CA GLU A 92 12.12 9.97 -0.74
C GLU A 92 11.85 8.47 -0.91
N ILE A 93 12.04 7.90 -2.10
CA ILE A 93 11.85 6.47 -2.33
C ILE A 93 12.92 5.69 -1.56
N TYR A 94 12.49 5.02 -0.49
CA TYR A 94 13.34 4.16 0.33
C TYR A 94 13.57 2.80 -0.29
N LYS A 95 12.51 2.18 -0.85
CA LYS A 95 12.58 0.90 -1.57
C LYS A 95 11.46 0.78 -2.61
N VAL A 96 11.68 -0.08 -3.59
CA VAL A 96 10.66 -0.45 -4.58
C VAL A 96 10.34 -1.93 -4.43
N LEU A 97 9.08 -2.25 -4.15
CA LEU A 97 8.61 -3.63 -4.19
C LEU A 97 8.31 -4.00 -5.64
N ALA A 98 8.86 -5.12 -6.08
CA ALA A 98 8.59 -5.67 -7.40
C ALA A 98 7.84 -7.01 -7.27
N SER A 99 6.77 -7.20 -8.03
CA SER A 99 6.14 -8.51 -8.13
C SER A 99 7.06 -9.48 -8.89
N SER A 100 6.92 -10.79 -8.62
CA SER A 100 7.54 -11.79 -9.48
C SER A 100 6.93 -11.69 -10.87
N GLY A 101 7.68 -11.18 -11.84
CA GLY A 101 7.27 -11.27 -13.25
C GLY A 101 7.15 -12.74 -13.63
N THR A 102 5.96 -13.20 -14.04
CA THR A 102 5.84 -14.44 -14.78
C THR A 102 6.51 -14.24 -16.14
N THR A 103 7.14 -15.29 -16.66
CA THR A 103 7.97 -15.30 -17.88
C THR A 103 7.41 -14.39 -18.98
N GLY A 104 8.12 -13.33 -19.32
CA GLY A 104 7.78 -12.41 -20.41
C GLY A 104 7.01 -11.14 -20.04
N ASN A 105 6.54 -10.97 -18.81
CA ASN A 105 5.82 -9.76 -18.38
C ASN A 105 6.67 -8.90 -17.44
N SER A 106 6.63 -7.57 -17.64
CA SER A 106 7.24 -6.61 -16.72
C SER A 106 6.63 -6.76 -15.31
N PRO A 107 7.45 -6.74 -14.25
CA PRO A 107 6.95 -6.79 -12.87
C PRO A 107 6.17 -5.52 -12.53
N SER A 108 5.15 -5.64 -11.69
CA SER A 108 4.55 -4.46 -11.06
C SER A 108 5.54 -3.85 -10.08
N ARG A 109 5.63 -2.53 -10.04
CA ARG A 109 6.56 -1.79 -9.17
C ARG A 109 5.78 -0.86 -8.26
N VAL A 110 6.02 -0.96 -6.95
CA VAL A 110 5.39 -0.12 -5.94
C VAL A 110 6.48 0.55 -5.11
N PRO A 111 6.72 1.86 -5.32
CA PRO A 111 7.67 2.62 -4.51
C PRO A 111 7.12 2.86 -3.11
N LEU A 112 7.97 2.77 -2.10
CA LEU A 112 7.67 3.00 -0.71
C LEU A 112 8.66 4.00 -0.12
N ASN A 113 8.18 4.96 0.66
CA ASN A 113 9.02 5.74 1.56
C ASN A 113 9.36 4.90 2.81
N ARG A 114 10.26 5.42 3.64
CA ARG A 114 10.71 4.73 4.87
C ARG A 114 9.55 4.40 5.81
N GLN A 115 8.67 5.36 6.03
CA GLN A 115 7.55 5.23 6.96
C GLN A 115 6.56 4.15 6.52
N THR A 116 6.14 4.16 5.25
CA THR A 116 5.25 3.12 4.70
C THR A 116 5.89 1.74 4.75
N ALA A 117 7.21 1.66 4.51
CA ALA A 117 7.95 0.43 4.63
C ALA A 117 7.98 -0.11 6.08
N GLU A 118 8.10 0.77 7.07
CA GLU A 118 8.06 0.42 8.49
C GLU A 118 6.65 -0.04 8.92
N PHE A 119 5.59 0.64 8.47
CA PHE A 119 4.22 0.21 8.72
C PHE A 119 3.93 -1.18 8.13
N GLN A 120 4.38 -1.41 6.90
CA GLN A 120 4.25 -2.72 6.26
C GLN A 120 4.99 -3.82 7.03
N GLN A 121 6.21 -3.53 7.49
CA GLN A 121 7.00 -4.45 8.31
C GLN A 121 6.29 -4.77 9.63
N LYS A 122 5.78 -3.76 10.33
CA LYS A 122 5.04 -3.94 11.59
C LYS A 122 3.79 -4.78 11.39
N ALA A 123 3.00 -4.49 10.33
CA ALA A 123 1.80 -5.26 10.00
C ALA A 123 2.14 -6.73 9.74
N LEU A 124 3.14 -6.99 8.89
CA LEU A 124 3.58 -8.35 8.57
C LEU A 124 4.05 -9.10 9.82
N THR A 125 4.86 -8.47 10.67
CA THR A 125 5.34 -9.07 11.92
C THR A 125 4.18 -9.46 12.83
N LYS A 126 3.19 -8.59 13.00
CA LYS A 126 2.00 -8.90 13.82
C LYS A 126 1.16 -10.04 13.24
N ILE A 127 0.95 -10.04 11.93
CA ILE A 127 0.23 -11.12 11.25
C ILE A 127 0.97 -12.43 11.45
N MET A 128 2.27 -12.47 11.23
CA MET A 128 3.09 -13.67 11.44
C MET A 128 3.04 -14.14 12.89
N ALA A 129 3.18 -13.23 13.85
CA ALA A 129 3.11 -13.55 15.27
C ALA A 129 1.74 -14.09 15.70
N SER A 130 0.64 -13.69 15.04
CA SER A 130 -0.69 -14.22 15.32
C SER A 130 -0.86 -15.70 14.95
N PHE A 131 -0.08 -16.20 13.98
CA PHE A 131 -0.10 -17.60 13.56
C PHE A 131 0.99 -18.44 14.21
N LEU A 132 2.19 -17.87 14.36
CA LEU A 132 3.39 -18.61 14.81
C LEU A 132 3.69 -18.41 16.29
N GLY A 133 3.00 -17.45 16.96
CA GLY A 133 3.33 -17.02 18.29
C GLY A 133 4.43 -15.95 18.32
N ALA A 134 4.64 -15.33 19.48
CA ALA A 134 5.62 -14.24 19.67
C ALA A 134 7.02 -14.74 20.06
N GLN A 135 7.24 -16.05 20.12
CA GLN A 135 8.53 -16.61 20.47
C GLN A 135 9.51 -16.54 19.28
N SER A 136 10.79 -16.30 19.59
CA SER A 136 11.85 -16.38 18.57
C SER A 136 11.96 -17.81 18.06
N MET A 137 11.80 -17.98 16.76
CA MET A 137 11.95 -19.27 16.07
C MET A 137 13.03 -19.17 15.00
N PRO A 138 13.80 -20.25 14.77
CA PRO A 138 14.74 -20.29 13.66
C PRO A 138 13.98 -20.21 12.33
N LEU A 139 14.41 -19.31 11.43
CA LEU A 139 13.88 -19.16 10.09
C LEU A 139 14.88 -19.73 9.08
N LEU A 140 14.49 -20.80 8.38
CA LEU A 140 15.25 -21.34 7.26
C LEU A 140 14.74 -20.75 5.95
N ILE A 141 15.57 -19.95 5.28
CA ILE A 141 15.27 -19.36 3.98
C ILE A 141 15.90 -20.21 2.89
N ILE A 142 15.07 -20.85 2.05
CA ILE A 142 15.53 -21.60 0.89
C ILE A 142 15.45 -20.67 -0.32
N ALA A 143 16.60 -20.11 -0.73
CA ALA A 143 16.70 -19.16 -1.83
C ALA A 143 18.00 -19.41 -2.62
N SER A 144 18.06 -18.92 -3.87
CA SER A 144 19.29 -18.95 -4.65
C SER A 144 20.26 -17.86 -4.18
N GLU A 145 21.58 -18.10 -4.27
CA GLU A 145 22.62 -17.11 -3.96
C GLU A 145 22.46 -15.78 -4.74
N GLN A 146 21.87 -15.85 -5.92
CA GLN A 146 21.61 -14.66 -6.72
C GLN A 146 20.69 -13.67 -6.01
N ILE A 147 19.75 -14.13 -5.20
CA ILE A 147 18.85 -13.26 -4.42
C ILE A 147 19.61 -12.47 -3.36
N LEU A 148 20.68 -13.07 -2.80
CA LEU A 148 21.52 -12.41 -1.81
C LEU A 148 22.44 -11.34 -2.41
N LYS A 149 22.78 -11.46 -3.69
CA LYS A 149 23.68 -10.53 -4.41
C LYS A 149 22.94 -9.29 -4.96
N TYR A 150 21.63 -9.39 -5.22
CA TYR A 150 20.84 -8.27 -5.76
C TYR A 150 20.11 -7.51 -4.65
N HIS A 151 20.84 -6.71 -3.87
CA HIS A 151 20.29 -5.88 -2.79
C HIS A 151 19.39 -4.71 -3.27
N SER A 152 19.33 -4.43 -4.58
CA SER A 152 18.66 -3.24 -5.12
C SER A 152 17.20 -3.43 -5.51
N GLN A 153 16.70 -4.67 -5.56
CA GLN A 153 15.31 -4.95 -5.90
C GLN A 153 14.70 -5.94 -4.90
N TYR A 154 13.83 -5.44 -4.04
CA TYR A 154 13.06 -6.27 -3.13
C TYR A 154 11.92 -6.94 -3.90
N SER A 155 11.93 -8.28 -3.96
CA SER A 155 10.80 -9.04 -4.48
C SER A 155 9.73 -9.18 -3.39
N ALA A 156 8.47 -8.99 -3.75
CA ALA A 156 7.32 -9.24 -2.89
C ALA A 156 6.97 -10.76 -2.84
N ARG A 157 7.97 -11.61 -2.67
CA ARG A 157 7.78 -13.06 -2.47
C ARG A 157 7.81 -13.39 -0.99
#